data_a84baa6fb86dc270993c6b38c4fedea6
#
_entry.id   a84baa6fb86dc270993c6b38c4fedea6
#
_cell.length_a   1.000
_cell.length_b   1.000
_cell.length_c   1.000
_cell.angle_alpha   90.00
_cell.angle_beta   90.00
_cell.angle_gamma   90.00
#
_symmetry.space_group_name_H-M   'P 1'
#
loop_
_entity.id
_entity.type
_entity.pdbx_description
1 polymer ?
#
loop_
_entity_poly.entity_id
_entity_poly.type
_entity_poly.pdbx_seq_one_letter_code
_entity_poly.pdbx_strand_id
1 'polypeptide(L)'
;ELVKDMVPCAERVRFTSSGTEANLMAFRLARAFTGKSKLVRFVCHFHGWQDHVAFGAKGGVATGPVPGVLDGIIENVVLIEPGNEDLMRETLSSRDDIAGVILEPTGASFGQIPVTREFVAALRDATTENDTLLLFDEVVTGFRVSSGGAQGHYGITPDLTSLAKILSGGLPGGAVCGRADILELLDFEV
;
A
#
# COMPACT_ATOMS: atom_id res chain seq x y z
N GLU A 1 -10.34 -18.92 3.20
CA GLU A 1 -11.66 -18.68 2.59
C GLU A 1 -12.28 -17.37 3.12
N LEU A 2 -12.56 -17.19 4.43
CA LEU A 2 -13.27 -16.04 4.96
C LEU A 2 -12.72 -14.67 4.50
N VAL A 3 -11.40 -14.49 4.43
CA VAL A 3 -10.78 -13.25 3.94
C VAL A 3 -11.12 -13.03 2.46
N LYS A 4 -11.09 -14.08 1.66
CA LYS A 4 -11.46 -14.01 0.23
C LYS A 4 -12.93 -13.66 0.02
N ASP A 5 -13.80 -14.16 0.90
CA ASP A 5 -15.23 -13.90 0.81
C ASP A 5 -15.59 -12.45 1.19
N MET A 6 -14.78 -11.82 2.05
CA MET A 6 -15.07 -10.50 2.60
C MET A 6 -14.34 -9.35 1.89
N VAL A 7 -13.08 -9.55 1.51
CA VAL A 7 -12.19 -8.49 0.99
C VAL A 7 -12.20 -8.49 -0.54
N PRO A 8 -12.70 -7.43 -1.21
CA PRO A 8 -12.97 -7.44 -2.64
C PRO A 8 -11.78 -7.81 -3.55
N CYS A 9 -10.57 -7.36 -3.24
CA CYS A 9 -9.39 -7.69 -4.06
C CYS A 9 -8.80 -9.08 -3.76
N ALA A 10 -9.24 -9.79 -2.72
CA ALA A 10 -8.56 -10.97 -2.20
C ALA A 10 -8.83 -12.25 -3.02
N GLU A 11 -8.30 -12.33 -4.22
CA GLU A 11 -8.30 -13.58 -5.01
C GLU A 11 -7.37 -14.63 -4.39
N ARG A 12 -6.22 -14.19 -3.85
CA ARG A 12 -5.30 -15.00 -3.03
C ARG A 12 -4.90 -14.26 -1.76
N VAL A 13 -4.50 -15.02 -0.74
CA VAL A 13 -4.10 -14.51 0.58
C VAL A 13 -2.85 -15.23 1.05
N ARG A 14 -1.85 -14.46 1.49
CA ARG A 14 -0.66 -14.96 2.18
C ARG A 14 -0.61 -14.38 3.59
N PHE A 15 -0.69 -15.21 4.61
CA PHE A 15 -0.57 -14.77 6.00
C PHE A 15 0.89 -14.46 6.37
N THR A 16 1.04 -13.48 7.26
CA THR A 16 2.30 -12.99 7.82
C THR A 16 2.15 -12.80 9.32
N SER A 17 3.23 -12.46 10.03
CA SER A 17 3.18 -12.25 11.48
C SER A 17 2.84 -10.80 11.87
N SER A 18 2.84 -9.87 10.93
CA SER A 18 2.55 -8.45 11.19
C SER A 18 2.15 -7.69 9.91
N GLY A 19 1.56 -6.49 10.09
CA GLY A 19 1.29 -5.58 8.98
C GLY A 19 2.58 -5.05 8.32
N THR A 20 3.67 -4.90 9.06
CA THR A 20 4.98 -4.52 8.50
C THR A 20 5.49 -5.58 7.51
N GLU A 21 5.38 -6.86 7.87
CA GLU A 21 5.75 -7.96 6.97
C GLU A 21 4.81 -8.03 5.76
N ALA A 22 3.51 -7.80 5.94
CA ALA A 22 2.54 -7.77 4.86
C ALA A 22 2.90 -6.67 3.83
N ASN A 23 3.21 -5.45 4.30
CA ASN A 23 3.65 -4.35 3.44
C ASN A 23 5.01 -4.65 2.76
N LEU A 24 5.98 -5.23 3.48
CA LEU A 24 7.25 -5.64 2.91
C LEU A 24 7.05 -6.64 1.74
N MET A 25 6.15 -7.60 1.94
CA MET A 25 5.80 -8.57 0.91
C MET A 25 5.10 -7.90 -0.28
N ALA A 26 4.13 -6.99 -0.03
CA ALA A 26 3.43 -6.26 -1.07
C ALA A 26 4.39 -5.43 -1.95
N PHE A 27 5.39 -4.77 -1.34
CA PHE A 27 6.40 -4.03 -2.09
C PHE A 27 7.29 -4.91 -2.96
N ARG A 28 7.69 -6.08 -2.43
CA ARG A 28 8.46 -7.05 -3.19
C ARG A 28 7.66 -7.58 -4.38
N LEU A 29 6.39 -7.92 -4.17
CA LEU A 29 5.48 -8.39 -5.21
C LEU A 29 5.27 -7.32 -6.29
N ALA A 30 5.05 -6.07 -5.89
CA ALA A 30 4.87 -4.98 -6.85
C ALA A 30 6.08 -4.82 -7.77
N ARG A 31 7.29 -4.86 -7.22
CA ARG A 31 8.53 -4.79 -8.01
C ARG A 31 8.73 -6.03 -8.89
N ALA A 32 8.48 -7.21 -8.36
CA ALA A 32 8.66 -8.45 -9.10
C ALA A 32 7.67 -8.56 -10.27
N PHE A 33 6.42 -8.14 -10.08
CA PHE A 33 5.38 -8.20 -11.09
C PHE A 33 5.60 -7.18 -12.21
N THR A 34 5.94 -5.94 -11.86
CA THR A 34 6.09 -4.84 -12.83
C THR A 34 7.47 -4.75 -13.46
N GLY A 35 8.49 -5.35 -12.85
CA GLY A 35 9.90 -5.17 -13.23
C GLY A 35 10.46 -3.76 -12.90
N LYS A 36 9.64 -2.90 -12.27
CA LYS A 36 9.99 -1.54 -11.89
C LYS A 36 10.54 -1.49 -10.46
N SER A 37 11.27 -0.42 -10.09
CA SER A 37 12.03 -0.38 -8.83
C SER A 37 11.42 0.51 -7.74
N LYS A 38 10.73 1.60 -8.12
CA LYS A 38 10.32 2.63 -7.17
C LYS A 38 8.92 2.43 -6.62
N LEU A 39 8.74 2.94 -5.41
CA LEU A 39 7.44 3.01 -4.74
C LEU A 39 7.08 4.46 -4.51
N VAL A 40 5.84 4.82 -4.78
CA VAL A 40 5.25 6.09 -4.35
C VAL A 40 4.51 5.86 -3.04
N ARG A 41 4.69 6.76 -2.09
CA ARG A 41 3.93 6.81 -0.83
C ARG A 41 3.65 8.25 -0.44
N PHE A 42 2.71 8.42 0.47
CA PHE A 42 2.27 9.74 0.90
C PHE A 42 2.89 10.13 2.24
N VAL A 43 3.25 11.41 2.40
CA VAL A 43 3.68 11.96 3.69
C VAL A 43 2.63 11.74 4.76
N CYS A 44 3.06 11.56 5.98
CA CYS A 44 2.22 11.25 7.14
C CYS A 44 1.57 9.86 7.15
N HIS A 45 1.54 9.14 6.03
CA HIS A 45 1.05 7.77 6.02
C HIS A 45 2.04 6.81 6.68
N PHE A 46 1.54 5.87 7.46
CA PHE A 46 2.35 4.89 8.19
C PHE A 46 2.14 3.47 7.65
N HIS A 47 3.22 2.86 7.18
CA HIS A 47 3.19 1.52 6.57
C HIS A 47 4.10 0.51 7.27
N GLY A 48 4.33 0.69 8.56
CA GLY A 48 5.27 -0.09 9.33
C GLY A 48 6.62 0.62 9.46
N TRP A 49 7.66 -0.10 9.79
CA TRP A 49 8.96 0.50 10.12
C TRP A 49 10.15 -0.22 9.46
N GLN A 50 9.89 -0.96 8.40
CA GLN A 50 10.93 -1.40 7.49
C GLN A 50 11.51 -0.20 6.71
N ASP A 51 12.73 -0.29 6.25
CA ASP A 51 13.53 0.84 5.77
C ASP A 51 12.88 1.70 4.68
N HIS A 52 12.13 1.10 3.74
CA HIS A 52 11.44 1.86 2.68
C HIS A 52 10.34 2.81 3.19
N VAL A 53 9.90 2.66 4.44
CA VAL A 53 8.81 3.42 5.02
C VAL A 53 9.18 4.11 6.35
N ALA A 54 10.41 3.92 6.82
CA ALA A 54 10.91 4.47 8.08
C ALA A 54 11.22 5.98 8.03
N PHE A 55 10.64 6.72 7.08
CA PHE A 55 10.79 8.17 6.93
C PHE A 55 9.52 8.79 6.33
N GLY A 56 9.36 10.12 6.43
CA GLY A 56 8.18 10.82 5.91
C GLY A 56 6.87 10.58 6.66
N ALA A 57 6.87 9.82 7.77
CA ALA A 57 5.68 9.55 8.56
C ALA A 57 5.32 10.67 9.57
N LYS A 58 6.19 11.63 9.77
CA LYS A 58 5.95 12.79 10.67
C LYS A 58 6.20 14.08 9.88
N GLY A 59 5.13 14.70 9.44
CA GLY A 59 5.06 16.08 8.98
C GLY A 59 6.14 16.54 7.99
N GLY A 60 5.82 16.49 6.72
CA GLY A 60 6.56 17.13 5.62
C GLY A 60 7.59 16.23 4.91
N VAL A 61 7.77 16.52 3.64
CA VAL A 61 8.77 15.87 2.75
C VAL A 61 10.20 16.04 3.26
N ALA A 62 10.43 17.03 4.13
CA ALA A 62 11.75 17.41 4.65
C ALA A 62 12.26 16.55 5.81
N THR A 63 11.46 15.61 6.33
CA THR A 63 11.96 14.70 7.35
C THR A 63 12.80 13.62 6.69
N GLY A 64 14.09 13.80 6.74
CA GLY A 64 15.07 12.84 6.24
C GLY A 64 14.90 11.44 6.84
N PRO A 65 15.66 10.46 6.35
CA PRO A 65 15.59 9.10 6.85
C PRO A 65 15.95 9.02 8.33
N VAL A 66 15.35 8.06 9.01
CA VAL A 66 15.80 7.72 10.36
C VAL A 66 17.22 7.14 10.30
N PRO A 67 18.05 7.36 11.36
CA PRO A 67 19.39 6.81 11.40
C PRO A 67 19.41 5.29 11.15
N GLY A 68 20.31 4.85 10.27
CA GLY A 68 20.47 3.44 9.92
C GLY A 68 19.78 3.02 8.61
N VAL A 69 18.91 3.86 8.03
CA VAL A 69 18.37 3.60 6.69
C VAL A 69 19.41 3.98 5.64
N LEU A 70 19.66 3.08 4.70
CA LEU A 70 20.65 3.29 3.64
C LEU A 70 20.12 4.20 2.53
N ASP A 71 20.99 5.06 1.97
CA ASP A 71 20.64 5.99 0.89
C ASP A 71 20.04 5.27 -0.32
N GLY A 72 20.60 4.14 -0.74
CA GLY A 72 20.11 3.36 -1.87
C GLY A 72 18.68 2.79 -1.67
N ILE A 73 18.18 2.73 -0.42
CA ILE A 73 16.79 2.38 -0.15
C ILE A 73 15.89 3.61 -0.35
N ILE A 74 16.35 4.77 0.14
CA ILE A 74 15.60 6.03 0.05
C ILE A 74 15.41 6.44 -1.42
N GLU A 75 16.44 6.28 -2.23
CA GLU A 75 16.42 6.57 -3.67
C GLU A 75 15.32 5.79 -4.43
N ASN A 76 14.86 4.67 -3.87
CA ASN A 76 13.79 3.85 -4.43
C ASN A 76 12.39 4.19 -3.88
N VAL A 77 12.23 5.32 -3.21
CA VAL A 77 10.95 5.80 -2.69
C VAL A 77 10.70 7.23 -3.13
N VAL A 78 9.53 7.46 -3.72
CA VAL A 78 9.04 8.79 -4.08
C VAL A 78 7.99 9.19 -3.03
N LEU A 79 8.23 10.31 -2.37
CA LEU A 79 7.35 10.81 -1.31
C LEU A 79 6.59 12.03 -1.82
N ILE A 80 5.26 12.00 -1.77
CA ILE A 80 4.39 13.09 -2.22
C ILE A 80 3.34 13.46 -1.16
N GLU A 81 2.79 14.67 -1.27
CA GLU A 81 1.71 15.12 -0.38
C GLU A 81 0.39 14.42 -0.72
N PRO A 82 -0.38 13.95 0.29
CA PRO A 82 -1.69 13.35 0.06
C PRO A 82 -2.71 14.41 -0.38
N GLY A 83 -3.69 14.02 -1.19
CA GLY A 83 -4.78 14.91 -1.64
C GLY A 83 -4.41 15.88 -2.77
N ASN A 84 -3.16 15.93 -3.20
CA ASN A 84 -2.75 16.72 -4.37
C ASN A 84 -2.83 15.84 -5.63
N GLU A 85 -3.96 15.90 -6.32
CA GLU A 85 -4.22 15.09 -7.52
C GLU A 85 -3.28 15.45 -8.67
N ASP A 86 -3.01 16.72 -8.91
CA ASP A 86 -2.14 17.17 -10.00
C ASP A 86 -0.73 16.64 -9.83
N LEU A 87 -0.15 16.78 -8.62
CA LEU A 87 1.17 16.25 -8.30
C LEU A 87 1.23 14.72 -8.41
N MET A 88 0.17 14.04 -7.99
CA MET A 88 0.07 12.57 -8.09
C MET A 88 0.06 12.13 -9.56
N ARG A 89 -0.77 12.72 -10.40
CA ARG A 89 -0.85 12.41 -11.84
C ARG A 89 0.45 12.75 -12.57
N GLU A 90 1.05 13.92 -12.30
CA GLU A 90 2.35 14.32 -12.85
C GLU A 90 3.43 13.32 -12.45
N THR A 91 3.48 12.91 -11.17
CA THR A 91 4.46 11.94 -10.68
C THR A 91 4.35 10.61 -11.40
N LEU A 92 3.15 10.10 -11.61
CA LEU A 92 2.95 8.81 -12.27
C LEU A 92 3.20 8.88 -13.79
N SER A 93 2.74 9.93 -14.47
CA SER A 93 2.84 10.05 -15.93
C SER A 93 4.25 10.44 -16.41
N SER A 94 5.04 11.11 -15.57
CA SER A 94 6.41 11.52 -15.94
C SER A 94 7.47 10.43 -15.71
N ARG A 95 7.09 9.26 -15.19
CA ARG A 95 8.02 8.21 -14.75
C ARG A 95 7.55 6.83 -15.19
N ASP A 96 8.48 6.04 -15.68
CA ASP A 96 8.27 4.64 -16.08
C ASP A 96 8.83 3.62 -15.07
N ASP A 97 9.45 4.08 -13.98
CA ASP A 97 10.15 3.26 -12.99
C ASP A 97 9.33 2.99 -11.70
N ILE A 98 8.05 3.40 -11.64
CA ILE A 98 7.18 3.24 -10.46
C ILE A 98 6.48 1.87 -10.49
N ALA A 99 6.83 1.00 -9.53
CA ALA A 99 6.23 -0.32 -9.37
C ALA A 99 4.85 -0.27 -8.72
N GLY A 100 4.66 0.63 -7.76
CA GLY A 100 3.40 0.73 -7.04
C GLY A 100 3.28 2.00 -6.22
N VAL A 101 2.03 2.33 -5.92
CA VAL A 101 1.65 3.41 -5.00
C VAL A 101 0.95 2.79 -3.80
N ILE A 102 1.39 3.12 -2.59
CA ILE A 102 0.75 2.69 -1.35
C ILE A 102 0.14 3.85 -0.59
N LEU A 103 -1.06 3.64 -0.04
CA LEU A 103 -1.71 4.61 0.83
C LEU A 103 -2.55 3.93 1.92
N GLU A 104 -2.78 4.65 3.03
CA GLU A 104 -3.87 4.38 3.96
C GLU A 104 -5.16 4.96 3.33
N PRO A 105 -6.13 4.16 2.90
CA PRO A 105 -7.21 4.64 2.02
C PRO A 105 -8.17 5.65 2.66
N THR A 106 -8.24 5.71 3.98
CA THR A 106 -9.02 6.74 4.71
C THR A 106 -8.16 7.92 5.20
N GLY A 107 -6.87 7.89 4.90
CA GLY A 107 -5.90 8.92 5.28
C GLY A 107 -5.04 8.58 6.48
N ALA A 108 -4.00 9.38 6.64
CA ALA A 108 -2.96 9.17 7.65
C ALA A 108 -3.48 9.28 9.08
N SER A 109 -2.74 8.68 10.02
CA SER A 109 -3.06 8.71 11.45
C SER A 109 -4.51 8.33 11.75
N PHE A 110 -4.97 7.22 11.21
CA PHE A 110 -6.34 6.72 11.37
C PHE A 110 -7.43 7.66 10.83
N GLY A 111 -7.12 8.39 9.74
CA GLY A 111 -8.02 9.34 9.12
C GLY A 111 -8.04 10.73 9.77
N GLN A 112 -7.13 11.03 10.69
CA GLN A 112 -6.98 12.39 11.24
C GLN A 112 -6.48 13.39 10.18
N ILE A 113 -5.73 12.91 9.19
CA ILE A 113 -5.38 13.64 7.97
C ILE A 113 -6.09 12.91 6.84
N PRO A 114 -7.35 13.28 6.53
CA PRO A 114 -8.20 12.48 5.66
C PRO A 114 -7.74 12.53 4.20
N VAL A 115 -7.98 11.42 3.51
CA VAL A 115 -7.93 11.34 2.05
C VAL A 115 -9.36 11.14 1.56
N THR A 116 -9.77 11.91 0.54
CA THR A 116 -11.14 11.82 0.01
C THR A 116 -11.30 10.60 -0.89
N ARG A 117 -12.54 10.10 -1.00
CA ARG A 117 -12.88 9.01 -1.92
C ARG A 117 -12.53 9.38 -3.37
N GLU A 118 -12.76 10.64 -3.75
CA GLU A 118 -12.48 11.16 -5.09
C GLU A 118 -10.98 11.08 -5.41
N PHE A 119 -10.11 11.45 -4.46
CA PHE A 119 -8.67 11.31 -4.62
C PHE A 119 -8.25 9.84 -4.78
N VAL A 120 -8.83 8.93 -3.99
CA VAL A 120 -8.54 7.48 -4.10
C VAL A 120 -9.01 6.93 -5.44
N ALA A 121 -10.15 7.39 -5.97
CA ALA A 121 -10.64 7.02 -7.30
C ALA A 121 -9.70 7.54 -8.40
N ALA A 122 -9.32 8.81 -8.34
CA ALA A 122 -8.36 9.40 -9.28
C ALA A 122 -6.98 8.67 -9.24
N LEU A 123 -6.55 8.25 -8.05
CA LEU A 123 -5.34 7.46 -7.90
C LEU A 123 -5.48 6.06 -8.55
N ARG A 124 -6.64 5.39 -8.40
CA ARG A 124 -6.91 4.12 -9.10
C ARG A 124 -6.81 4.27 -10.62
N ASP A 125 -7.44 5.33 -11.16
CA ASP A 125 -7.40 5.62 -12.59
C ASP A 125 -5.95 5.86 -13.06
N ALA A 126 -5.24 6.77 -12.39
CA ALA A 126 -3.86 7.13 -12.72
C ALA A 126 -2.90 5.94 -12.63
N THR A 127 -3.05 5.06 -11.64
CA THR A 127 -2.21 3.85 -11.54
C THR A 127 -2.48 2.87 -12.66
N THR A 128 -3.73 2.74 -13.09
CA THR A 128 -4.11 1.90 -14.24
C THR A 128 -3.56 2.45 -15.54
N GLU A 129 -3.66 3.76 -15.76
CA GLU A 129 -3.16 4.45 -16.96
C GLU A 129 -1.63 4.36 -17.13
N ASN A 130 -0.89 4.15 -16.05
CA ASN A 130 0.58 4.17 -16.03
C ASN A 130 1.22 2.79 -15.71
N ASP A 131 0.48 1.70 -15.83
CA ASP A 131 0.95 0.33 -15.54
C ASP A 131 1.68 0.24 -14.17
N THR A 132 1.06 0.86 -13.16
CA THR A 132 1.54 0.94 -11.78
C THR A 132 0.54 0.24 -10.86
N LEU A 133 0.99 -0.54 -9.88
CA LEU A 133 0.08 -1.20 -8.96
C LEU A 133 -0.43 -0.24 -7.88
N LEU A 134 -1.71 -0.35 -7.55
CA LEU A 134 -2.32 0.31 -6.41
C LEU A 134 -2.32 -0.63 -5.20
N LEU A 135 -1.72 -0.19 -4.09
CA LEU A 135 -1.63 -0.92 -2.84
C LEU A 135 -2.40 -0.19 -1.74
N PHE A 136 -3.38 -0.85 -1.13
CA PHE A 136 -4.06 -0.32 0.06
C PHE A 136 -3.42 -0.90 1.32
N ASP A 137 -2.97 -0.01 2.20
CA ASP A 137 -2.67 -0.38 3.57
C ASP A 137 -3.95 -0.33 4.38
N GLU A 138 -4.57 -1.50 4.53
CA GLU A 138 -5.78 -1.68 5.33
C GLU A 138 -5.48 -2.34 6.69
N VAL A 139 -4.30 -2.17 7.20
CA VAL A 139 -3.92 -2.64 8.54
C VAL A 139 -4.84 -2.07 9.62
N VAL A 140 -5.35 -0.85 9.42
CA VAL A 140 -6.32 -0.22 10.33
C VAL A 140 -7.75 -0.34 9.81
N THR A 141 -7.98 -0.10 8.53
CA THR A 141 -9.32 0.01 7.93
C THR A 141 -9.96 -1.33 7.61
N GLY A 142 -9.14 -2.37 7.40
CA GLY A 142 -9.61 -3.73 7.14
C GLY A 142 -10.51 -4.26 8.25
N PHE A 143 -11.71 -4.71 7.89
CA PHE A 143 -12.76 -5.17 8.81
C PHE A 143 -13.24 -4.12 9.82
N ARG A 144 -12.74 -2.87 9.73
CA ARG A 144 -13.10 -1.77 10.65
C ARG A 144 -14.16 -0.87 10.05
N VAL A 145 -13.92 -0.35 8.84
CA VAL A 145 -14.84 0.60 8.20
C VAL A 145 -16.00 -0.09 7.51
N SER A 146 -15.79 -1.31 7.06
CA SER A 146 -16.80 -2.26 6.59
C SER A 146 -16.25 -3.68 6.67
N SER A 147 -17.08 -4.70 6.42
CA SER A 147 -16.62 -6.09 6.32
C SER A 147 -15.58 -6.29 5.22
N GLY A 148 -15.67 -5.52 4.13
CA GLY A 148 -14.71 -5.50 3.04
C GLY A 148 -13.63 -4.42 3.16
N GLY A 149 -13.44 -3.82 4.33
CA GLY A 149 -12.48 -2.74 4.54
C GLY A 149 -12.87 -1.44 3.83
N ALA A 150 -11.89 -0.56 3.61
CA ALA A 150 -12.09 0.69 2.88
C ALA A 150 -12.39 0.45 1.40
N GLN A 151 -11.81 -0.56 0.78
CA GLN A 151 -12.12 -0.93 -0.60
C GLN A 151 -13.58 -1.30 -0.80
N GLY A 152 -14.18 -2.06 0.13
CA GLY A 152 -15.60 -2.36 0.12
C GLY A 152 -16.48 -1.14 0.40
N HIS A 153 -16.03 -0.25 1.29
CA HIS A 153 -16.74 0.98 1.63
C HIS A 153 -16.74 1.99 0.46
N TYR A 154 -15.63 2.15 -0.22
CA TYR A 154 -15.49 3.10 -1.33
C TYR A 154 -15.92 2.54 -2.68
N GLY A 155 -15.99 1.22 -2.84
CA GLY A 155 -16.17 0.57 -4.13
C GLY A 155 -14.96 0.76 -5.05
N ILE A 156 -13.75 0.81 -4.49
CA ILE A 156 -12.50 0.98 -5.23
C ILE A 156 -11.59 -0.19 -4.86
N THR A 157 -11.23 -1.01 -5.84
CA THR A 157 -10.45 -2.22 -5.63
C THR A 157 -8.97 -1.98 -5.96
N PRO A 158 -8.05 -2.17 -5.00
CA PRO A 158 -6.61 -2.12 -5.26
C PRO A 158 -6.13 -3.43 -5.91
N ASP A 159 -4.88 -3.44 -6.38
CA ASP A 159 -4.23 -4.66 -6.87
C ASP A 159 -3.73 -5.54 -5.72
N LEU A 160 -3.24 -4.93 -4.65
CA LEU A 160 -2.80 -5.59 -3.42
C LEU A 160 -3.33 -4.85 -2.20
N THR A 161 -3.54 -5.58 -1.12
CA THR A 161 -3.93 -5.04 0.18
C THR A 161 -3.14 -5.71 1.30
N SER A 162 -2.68 -4.92 2.28
CA SER A 162 -2.15 -5.42 3.54
C SER A 162 -3.21 -5.35 4.64
N LEU A 163 -3.30 -6.39 5.44
CA LEU A 163 -4.21 -6.54 6.57
C LEU A 163 -3.44 -6.91 7.84
N ALA A 164 -3.92 -6.49 9.00
CA ALA A 164 -3.44 -6.91 10.31
C ALA A 164 -4.47 -6.54 11.40
N LYS A 165 -4.06 -6.33 12.62
CA LYS A 165 -4.88 -5.89 13.76
C LYS A 165 -6.16 -6.72 13.91
N ILE A 166 -7.30 -6.25 13.39
CA ILE A 166 -8.60 -6.95 13.51
C ILE A 166 -8.53 -8.36 12.90
N LEU A 167 -7.81 -8.53 11.78
CA LEU A 167 -7.62 -9.83 11.13
C LEU A 167 -7.22 -10.93 12.12
N SER A 168 -6.38 -10.62 13.08
CA SER A 168 -5.79 -11.58 14.01
C SER A 168 -6.45 -11.62 15.37
N GLY A 169 -7.52 -10.84 15.60
CA GLY A 169 -8.28 -10.87 16.83
C GLY A 169 -7.49 -10.55 18.12
N GLY A 170 -6.42 -9.74 17.99
CA GLY A 170 -5.52 -9.37 19.11
C GLY A 170 -4.25 -10.23 19.22
N LEU A 171 -4.09 -11.24 18.41
CA LEU A 171 -2.86 -12.02 18.30
C LEU A 171 -1.90 -11.41 17.26
N PRO A 172 -0.59 -11.76 17.32
CA PRO A 172 0.34 -11.41 16.24
C PRO A 172 -0.14 -11.99 14.91
N GLY A 173 -0.26 -11.13 13.88
CA GLY A 173 -0.67 -11.60 12.56
C GLY A 173 -0.92 -10.46 11.59
N GLY A 174 -0.83 -10.81 10.32
CA GLY A 174 -1.13 -9.98 9.18
C GLY A 174 -1.37 -10.83 7.94
N ALA A 175 -1.68 -10.19 6.84
CA ALA A 175 -1.77 -10.83 5.54
C ALA A 175 -1.52 -9.81 4.43
N VAL A 176 -0.94 -10.27 3.34
CA VAL A 176 -1.05 -9.63 2.04
C VAL A 176 -2.05 -10.43 1.21
N CYS A 177 -2.95 -9.73 0.55
CA CYS A 177 -3.91 -10.33 -0.37
C CYS A 177 -4.09 -9.43 -1.60
N GLY A 178 -4.65 -10.00 -2.67
CA GLY A 178 -4.87 -9.27 -3.91
C GLY A 178 -5.02 -10.22 -5.10
N ARG A 179 -4.72 -9.69 -6.28
CA ARG A 179 -4.80 -10.40 -7.56
C ARG A 179 -4.00 -11.70 -7.54
N ALA A 180 -4.60 -12.73 -8.12
CA ALA A 180 -4.01 -14.07 -8.16
C ALA A 180 -2.67 -14.08 -8.92
N ASP A 181 -2.62 -13.45 -10.08
CA ASP A 181 -1.43 -13.38 -10.94
C ASP A 181 -0.22 -12.71 -10.26
N ILE A 182 -0.46 -11.77 -9.35
CA ILE A 182 0.61 -11.15 -8.56
C ILE A 182 1.08 -12.08 -7.44
N LEU A 183 0.15 -12.70 -6.71
CA LEU A 183 0.49 -13.55 -5.59
C LEU A 183 1.05 -14.92 -6.02
N GLU A 184 0.83 -15.35 -7.26
CA GLU A 184 1.49 -16.54 -7.83
C GLU A 184 3.01 -16.45 -7.83
N LEU A 185 3.57 -15.25 -7.85
CA LEU A 185 5.02 -15.03 -7.69
C LEU A 185 5.59 -15.51 -6.34
N LEU A 186 4.73 -15.86 -5.38
CA LEU A 186 5.12 -16.46 -4.10
C LEU A 186 5.07 -18.00 -4.11
N ASP A 187 4.58 -18.60 -5.17
CA ASP A 187 4.57 -20.04 -5.34
C ASP A 187 5.99 -20.48 -5.76
N PHE A 188 6.85 -20.69 -4.76
CA PHE A 188 8.16 -21.28 -4.99
C PHE A 188 7.94 -22.75 -5.32
N GLU A 189 8.19 -23.16 -6.54
CA GLU A 189 8.42 -24.57 -6.87
C GLU A 189 9.72 -25.00 -6.14
N VAL A 190 9.55 -25.82 -5.11
CA VAL A 190 10.65 -26.44 -4.37
C VAL A 190 11.12 -27.68 -5.12
#